data_6c01f83b0d20af52ab6589ef8f7b80ec
#
_entry.id   6c01f83b0d20af52ab6589ef8f7b80ec
#
_cell.length_a   1.000
_cell.length_b   1.000
_cell.length_c   1.000
_cell.angle_alpha   90.00
_cell.angle_beta   90.00
_cell.angle_gamma   90.00
#
_symmetry.space_group_name_H-M   'P 1'
#
loop_
_entity.id
_entity.type
_entity.pdbx_description
1 polymer ?
#
loop_
_entity_poly.entity_id
_entity_poly.type
_entity_poly.pdbx_seq_one_letter_code
_entity_poly.pdbx_strand_id
1 'polypeptide(L)'
;MKGGYKGQQKMGPAVSWDDPNPYGSMMNKVEPWTGISVPIRPGGCSGGMPAAPRAGKGGPAGYGPIAQACEAAASGATSGETVQDTEITVVDPNEQPVPPTKFDSFDQCTTFPPQVLVQLKAAFPAPSQIQAYTWPLALQGRDVIGIAATGSGKTLAFLLPAFSDFFNNGWNCQQKGAGLLVMSPTRELAQQIEVEANRFGKCINMWTVSMYGGAPKRDQMALYRKGVHASVACPGRMNDFLEGGQVHLKGVTKLVLDEADRMLDMGFEPQIRKILQHMGQQRHNMFFTATWPRDVRQLASTMLWQPFRVMIGKRDQLKANQDVTQQVRIVDQRGKQNAIKELLQEAGLMDPNSSGKALVFASTKRMCEELSQQLYREGIHCAAIHGDKEQRERDHALNGLKAGRIRVLCATDVAARGLDIKGVGLVVNYDVANNTEDYVHRIGRTGRAGAKGYAVTFLTRADGWKASGMIKVMESTNQEVTPELRALASGGGGGGERSRYGGGGGGSGDP
;
A
#
# COMPACT_ATOMS: atom_id res chain seq x y z
N MET A 1 48.45 -38.99 17.81
CA MET A 1 48.09 -38.85 16.38
C MET A 1 46.81 -38.06 16.35
N LYS A 2 46.81 -36.77 16.29
CA LYS A 2 46.90 -35.78 15.21
C LYS A 2 45.91 -36.10 14.06
N GLY A 3 44.85 -35.34 13.99
CA GLY A 3 43.93 -35.25 12.88
C GLY A 3 43.05 -34.02 13.04
N GLY A 4 43.60 -32.82 12.69
CA GLY A 4 42.87 -31.56 12.69
C GLY A 4 42.09 -31.39 11.39
N TYR A 5 40.79 -31.11 11.46
CA TYR A 5 40.00 -30.61 10.35
C TYR A 5 39.89 -29.09 10.43
N LYS A 6 40.65 -28.40 9.57
CA LYS A 6 40.46 -26.97 9.26
C LYS A 6 39.39 -26.87 8.18
N GLY A 7 38.18 -26.55 8.56
CA GLY A 7 37.13 -26.10 7.66
C GLY A 7 37.27 -24.59 7.41
N GLN A 8 37.83 -24.20 6.27
CA GLN A 8 37.77 -22.81 5.80
C GLN A 8 36.35 -22.49 5.34
N GLN A 9 35.64 -21.70 6.12
CA GLN A 9 34.39 -21.07 5.66
C GLN A 9 34.76 -19.98 4.64
N LYS A 10 34.37 -20.19 3.38
CA LYS A 10 34.41 -19.15 2.35
C LYS A 10 33.39 -18.08 2.74
N MET A 11 33.87 -16.90 3.12
CA MET A 11 33.04 -15.70 3.23
C MET A 11 32.52 -15.38 1.83
N GLY A 12 31.20 -15.27 1.67
CA GLY A 12 30.58 -14.73 0.48
C GLY A 12 30.90 -13.23 0.34
N PRO A 13 30.73 -12.65 -0.87
CA PRO A 13 31.11 -11.27 -1.13
C PRO A 13 30.32 -10.32 -0.21
N ALA A 14 31.05 -9.34 0.35
CA ALA A 14 30.47 -8.30 1.18
C ALA A 14 29.53 -7.41 0.36
N VAL A 15 28.31 -7.19 0.84
CA VAL A 15 27.34 -6.27 0.23
C VAL A 15 27.86 -4.84 0.43
N SER A 16 28.04 -4.09 -0.66
CA SER A 16 28.42 -2.68 -0.62
C SER A 16 27.21 -1.78 -0.44
N TRP A 17 27.35 -0.69 0.31
CA TRP A 17 26.32 0.35 0.44
C TRP A 17 26.18 1.24 -0.80
N ASP A 18 27.14 1.20 -1.73
CA ASP A 18 27.13 1.95 -2.98
C ASP A 18 26.30 1.27 -4.07
N ASP A 19 25.78 0.05 -3.82
CA ASP A 19 24.89 -0.65 -4.72
C ASP A 19 23.48 -0.03 -4.60
N PRO A 20 22.93 0.53 -5.68
CA PRO A 20 21.57 1.08 -5.68
C PRO A 20 20.48 0.04 -5.38
N ASN A 21 20.83 -1.24 -5.42
CA ASN A 21 19.99 -2.35 -5.00
C ASN A 21 20.82 -3.37 -4.21
N PRO A 22 21.00 -3.20 -2.88
CA PRO A 22 21.83 -4.09 -2.06
C PRO A 22 21.36 -5.55 -2.06
N TYR A 23 20.16 -5.83 -2.54
CA TYR A 23 19.62 -7.17 -2.74
C TYR A 23 19.77 -7.69 -4.19
N GLY A 24 20.10 -6.82 -5.16
CA GLY A 24 20.17 -7.15 -6.59
C GLY A 24 21.32 -8.09 -6.93
N SER A 25 22.45 -7.97 -6.25
CA SER A 25 23.62 -8.83 -6.48
C SER A 25 23.44 -10.28 -6.01
N MET A 26 22.47 -10.52 -5.10
CA MET A 26 22.09 -11.88 -4.68
C MET A 26 21.06 -12.51 -5.61
N MET A 27 20.33 -11.72 -6.41
CA MET A 27 19.26 -12.22 -7.30
C MET A 27 19.76 -12.63 -8.70
N ASN A 28 20.96 -12.22 -9.12
CA ASN A 28 21.47 -12.48 -10.47
C ASN A 28 22.15 -13.84 -10.68
N LYS A 29 22.02 -14.77 -9.73
CA LYS A 29 22.49 -16.16 -9.87
C LYS A 29 21.33 -17.16 -9.72
N VAL A 30 20.28 -16.98 -10.50
CA VAL A 30 19.26 -18.01 -10.70
C VAL A 30 19.10 -18.19 -12.19
N GLU A 31 19.47 -19.36 -12.67
CA GLU A 31 19.21 -19.80 -14.04
C GLU A 31 17.72 -19.68 -14.38
N PRO A 32 17.38 -19.39 -15.65
CA PRO A 32 15.97 -19.28 -16.03
C PRO A 32 15.29 -20.63 -15.83
N TRP A 33 14.14 -20.59 -15.14
CA TRP A 33 13.29 -21.74 -14.91
C TRP A 33 12.80 -22.30 -16.25
N THR A 34 13.42 -23.40 -16.71
CA THR A 34 12.99 -24.18 -17.87
C THR A 34 12.00 -25.27 -17.40
N GLY A 35 10.75 -24.94 -17.46
CA GLY A 35 9.68 -25.90 -17.13
C GLY A 35 8.41 -25.56 -17.86
N ILE A 36 8.35 -25.88 -19.13
CA ILE A 36 7.36 -26.57 -19.95
C ILE A 36 7.80 -26.39 -21.41
N SER A 37 8.41 -27.43 -21.94
CA SER A 37 8.74 -27.53 -23.36
C SER A 37 7.46 -27.84 -24.15
N VAL A 38 7.05 -26.90 -25.00
CA VAL A 38 6.12 -27.19 -26.09
C VAL A 38 6.96 -27.24 -27.37
N PRO A 39 6.91 -28.33 -28.17
CA PRO A 39 7.74 -28.50 -29.36
C PRO A 39 7.31 -27.53 -30.46
N ILE A 40 8.22 -26.65 -30.85
CA ILE A 40 8.06 -25.83 -32.06
C ILE A 40 8.59 -26.66 -33.24
N ARG A 41 7.70 -26.94 -34.19
CA ARG A 41 8.11 -27.49 -35.52
C ARG A 41 8.74 -26.37 -36.35
N PRO A 42 9.86 -26.63 -37.05
CA PRO A 42 10.46 -25.63 -37.93
C PRO A 42 9.76 -25.67 -39.29
N GLY A 43 9.13 -24.58 -39.63
CA GLY A 43 8.67 -24.28 -40.99
C GLY A 43 9.42 -23.05 -41.50
N GLY A 44 10.41 -23.25 -42.36
CA GLY A 44 11.10 -22.18 -43.01
C GLY A 44 10.26 -21.58 -44.15
N CYS A 45 10.33 -20.25 -44.28
CA CYS A 45 10.14 -19.55 -45.56
C CYS A 45 10.88 -18.22 -45.52
N SER A 46 11.79 -18.10 -46.45
CA SER A 46 12.50 -16.89 -46.86
C SER A 46 11.54 -15.89 -47.50
N GLY A 47 11.69 -14.60 -47.22
CA GLY A 47 10.96 -13.55 -47.96
C GLY A 47 11.18 -12.16 -47.37
N GLY A 48 11.97 -11.40 -48.09
CA GLY A 48 12.00 -9.96 -48.35
C GLY A 48 11.52 -8.96 -47.28
N MET A 49 12.40 -8.06 -46.88
CA MET A 49 12.03 -6.82 -46.17
C MET A 49 11.07 -5.97 -47.07
N PRO A 50 9.96 -5.50 -46.56
CA PRO A 50 9.28 -4.35 -47.13
C PRO A 50 9.61 -3.07 -46.36
N ALA A 51 9.71 -2.00 -47.12
CA ALA A 51 10.01 -0.64 -46.74
C ALA A 51 9.06 -0.06 -45.71
N ALA A 52 9.55 0.91 -44.92
CA ALA A 52 8.76 1.69 -43.96
C ALA A 52 7.55 2.34 -44.57
N PRO A 53 6.36 2.23 -43.97
CA PRO A 53 5.20 3.03 -44.41
C PRO A 53 5.29 4.44 -43.81
N ARG A 54 5.02 5.39 -44.70
CA ARG A 54 4.84 6.82 -44.45
C ARG A 54 3.76 7.07 -43.40
N ALA A 55 4.01 8.09 -42.56
CA ALA A 55 3.06 8.65 -41.62
C ALA A 55 1.69 8.96 -42.28
N GLY A 56 0.70 8.14 -42.00
CA GLY A 56 -0.70 8.38 -42.23
C GLY A 56 -1.34 8.96 -41.00
N LYS A 57 -1.87 10.17 -41.09
CA LYS A 57 -2.77 10.77 -40.09
C LYS A 57 -4.05 9.93 -40.01
N GLY A 58 -4.17 9.16 -38.95
CA GLY A 58 -5.37 8.46 -38.56
C GLY A 58 -5.18 8.04 -37.11
N GLY A 59 -5.68 8.85 -36.18
CA GLY A 59 -5.71 8.47 -34.78
C GLY A 59 -6.55 7.21 -34.59
N PRO A 60 -6.23 6.32 -33.65
CA PRO A 60 -7.01 5.12 -33.38
C PRO A 60 -8.41 5.51 -32.92
N ALA A 61 -9.41 4.73 -33.38
CA ALA A 61 -10.80 4.84 -32.97
C ALA A 61 -10.91 4.97 -31.47
N GLY A 62 -11.67 5.97 -31.01
CA GLY A 62 -11.67 6.46 -29.63
C GLY A 62 -11.86 5.36 -28.59
N TYR A 63 -10.83 5.12 -27.82
CA TYR A 63 -10.92 4.35 -26.60
C TYR A 63 -11.91 5.01 -25.63
N GLY A 64 -12.76 4.22 -24.98
CA GLY A 64 -13.71 4.69 -23.98
C GLY A 64 -12.99 5.35 -22.77
N PRO A 65 -13.75 6.02 -21.88
CA PRO A 65 -13.19 6.78 -20.75
C PRO A 65 -12.25 5.99 -19.84
N ILE A 66 -12.51 4.69 -19.66
CA ILE A 66 -11.70 3.80 -18.82
C ILE A 66 -10.31 3.57 -19.46
N ALA A 67 -10.26 3.34 -20.78
CA ALA A 67 -8.98 3.14 -21.48
C ALA A 67 -8.14 4.42 -21.49
N GLN A 68 -8.76 5.58 -21.69
CA GLN A 68 -8.10 6.88 -21.61
C GLN A 68 -7.48 7.11 -20.23
N ALA A 69 -8.19 6.77 -19.15
CA ALA A 69 -7.65 6.88 -17.79
C ALA A 69 -6.51 5.91 -17.54
N CYS A 70 -6.57 4.69 -18.08
CA CYS A 70 -5.48 3.71 -17.97
C CYS A 70 -4.20 4.20 -18.65
N GLU A 71 -4.30 4.79 -19.83
CA GLU A 71 -3.17 5.35 -20.56
C GLU A 71 -2.63 6.62 -19.91
N ALA A 72 -3.51 7.53 -19.47
CA ALA A 72 -3.13 8.75 -18.76
C ALA A 72 -2.41 8.43 -17.44
N ALA A 73 -2.90 7.46 -16.65
CA ALA A 73 -2.24 7.01 -15.45
C ALA A 73 -0.86 6.40 -15.72
N ALA A 74 -0.73 5.62 -16.80
CA ALA A 74 0.53 5.00 -17.20
C ALA A 74 1.57 6.04 -17.66
N SER A 75 1.15 7.11 -18.34
CA SER A 75 2.01 8.21 -18.81
C SER A 75 2.45 9.17 -17.68
N GLY A 76 1.86 9.05 -16.49
CA GLY A 76 2.14 9.95 -15.36
C GLY A 76 1.56 11.36 -15.53
N ALA A 77 0.57 11.54 -16.43
CA ALA A 77 -0.13 12.81 -16.57
C ALA A 77 -0.90 13.14 -15.29
N THR A 78 -0.56 14.24 -14.63
CA THR A 78 -1.21 14.72 -13.41
C THR A 78 -2.21 15.82 -13.75
N SER A 79 -3.44 15.69 -13.27
CA SER A 79 -4.35 16.83 -13.19
C SER A 79 -3.93 17.69 -12.00
N GLY A 80 -3.50 18.91 -12.25
CA GLY A 80 -2.94 19.83 -11.24
C GLY A 80 -3.96 20.44 -10.29
N GLU A 81 -5.02 19.75 -9.92
CA GLU A 81 -5.99 20.24 -8.93
C GLU A 81 -5.45 20.01 -7.51
N THR A 82 -5.05 21.09 -6.86
CA THR A 82 -4.76 21.15 -5.43
C THR A 82 -6.07 21.04 -4.63
N VAL A 83 -6.11 20.08 -3.70
CA VAL A 83 -7.21 19.99 -2.71
C VAL A 83 -7.29 21.30 -1.94
N GLN A 84 -8.47 21.91 -1.87
CA GLN A 84 -8.66 23.20 -1.22
C GLN A 84 -8.40 23.12 0.30
N ASP A 85 -7.76 24.15 0.87
CA ASP A 85 -7.42 24.29 2.30
C ASP A 85 -8.63 24.20 3.26
N THR A 86 -9.85 24.30 2.75
CA THR A 86 -11.10 24.26 3.52
C THR A 86 -11.43 22.92 4.18
N GLU A 87 -10.69 21.86 3.86
CA GLU A 87 -10.92 20.50 4.37
C GLU A 87 -9.91 20.07 5.44
N ILE A 88 -9.15 20.99 6.02
CA ILE A 88 -8.10 20.66 6.99
C ILE A 88 -8.55 21.03 8.40
N THR A 89 -8.42 20.08 9.32
CA THR A 89 -8.68 20.29 10.74
C THR A 89 -7.44 19.95 11.55
N VAL A 90 -6.98 20.88 12.37
CA VAL A 90 -5.96 20.62 13.39
C VAL A 90 -6.61 20.76 14.76
N VAL A 91 -6.40 19.75 15.60
CA VAL A 91 -6.96 19.70 16.96
C VAL A 91 -5.79 19.56 17.94
N ASP A 92 -5.86 20.33 19.01
CA ASP A 92 -4.87 20.30 20.08
C ASP A 92 -5.05 19.07 21.01
N PRO A 93 -4.16 18.86 22.00
CA PRO A 93 -4.29 17.75 22.95
C PRO A 93 -5.58 17.76 23.80
N ASN A 94 -6.26 18.92 23.90
CA ASN A 94 -7.52 19.06 24.63
C ASN A 94 -8.76 18.88 23.72
N GLU A 95 -8.56 18.31 22.52
CA GLU A 95 -9.62 18.12 21.51
C GLU A 95 -10.24 19.43 20.99
N GLN A 96 -9.55 20.59 21.14
CA GLN A 96 -10.01 21.87 20.64
C GLN A 96 -9.43 22.16 19.27
N PRO A 97 -10.25 22.62 18.31
CA PRO A 97 -9.74 23.09 17.02
C PRO A 97 -8.79 24.28 17.24
N VAL A 98 -7.62 24.22 16.62
CA VAL A 98 -6.63 25.32 16.69
C VAL A 98 -6.31 25.81 15.28
N PRO A 99 -5.99 27.12 15.13
CA PRO A 99 -5.51 27.65 13.87
C PRO A 99 -4.27 26.88 13.42
N PRO A 100 -4.29 26.27 12.23
CA PRO A 100 -3.19 25.44 11.79
C PRO A 100 -1.98 26.30 11.39
N THR A 101 -0.81 26.01 11.98
CA THR A 101 0.47 26.47 11.43
C THR A 101 0.88 25.55 10.30
N LYS A 102 1.23 26.09 9.14
CA LYS A 102 1.64 25.31 7.98
C LYS A 102 2.92 25.84 7.32
N PHE A 103 3.61 24.97 6.62
CA PHE A 103 4.66 25.31 5.68
C PHE A 103 4.10 25.30 4.25
N ASP A 104 4.02 26.47 3.61
CA ASP A 104 3.51 26.63 2.24
C ASP A 104 4.57 26.27 1.19
N SER A 105 5.84 26.39 1.56
CA SER A 105 6.97 26.08 0.69
C SER A 105 8.09 25.39 1.45
N PHE A 106 8.98 24.71 0.72
CA PHE A 106 10.18 24.12 1.30
C PHE A 106 11.17 25.15 1.86
N ASP A 107 11.06 26.42 1.47
CA ASP A 107 11.90 27.50 2.00
C ASP A 107 11.62 27.79 3.48
N GLN A 108 10.42 27.50 3.95
CA GLN A 108 10.05 27.63 5.36
C GLN A 108 10.59 26.47 6.23
N CYS A 109 11.04 25.39 5.62
CA CYS A 109 11.57 24.21 6.33
C CYS A 109 13.04 24.41 6.73
N THR A 110 13.38 25.52 7.37
CA THR A 110 14.77 25.91 7.68
C THR A 110 15.51 24.95 8.62
N THR A 111 14.79 24.10 9.34
CA THR A 111 15.34 23.07 10.22
C THR A 111 15.84 21.85 9.46
N PHE A 112 15.40 21.66 8.21
CA PHE A 112 15.84 20.54 7.39
C PHE A 112 17.27 20.77 6.87
N PRO A 113 18.10 19.72 6.80
CA PRO A 113 19.43 19.83 6.20
C PRO A 113 19.36 20.37 4.78
N PRO A 114 20.27 21.30 4.37
CA PRO A 114 20.24 21.89 3.02
C PRO A 114 20.25 20.87 1.90
N GLN A 115 20.96 19.75 2.08
CA GLN A 115 21.04 18.65 1.09
C GLN A 115 19.66 17.99 0.88
N VAL A 116 18.87 17.83 1.95
CA VAL A 116 17.52 17.30 1.89
C VAL A 116 16.59 18.29 1.18
N LEU A 117 16.70 19.59 1.48
CA LEU A 117 15.90 20.63 0.81
C LEU A 117 16.14 20.68 -0.69
N VAL A 118 17.40 20.53 -1.14
CA VAL A 118 17.74 20.45 -2.57
C VAL A 118 17.03 19.27 -3.23
N GLN A 119 17.04 18.10 -2.60
CA GLN A 119 16.37 16.91 -3.14
C GLN A 119 14.86 17.04 -3.14
N LEU A 120 14.26 17.65 -2.10
CA LEU A 120 12.83 17.91 -2.02
C LEU A 120 12.36 18.83 -3.15
N LYS A 121 13.05 19.96 -3.34
CA LYS A 121 12.75 20.93 -4.42
C LYS A 121 12.92 20.33 -5.81
N ALA A 122 13.86 19.41 -5.99
CA ALA A 122 14.03 18.70 -7.25
C ALA A 122 12.94 17.64 -7.50
N ALA A 123 12.36 17.08 -6.44
CA ALA A 123 11.38 15.99 -6.54
C ALA A 123 9.91 16.46 -6.54
N PHE A 124 9.62 17.59 -5.89
CA PHE A 124 8.26 18.07 -5.64
C PHE A 124 8.18 19.59 -5.76
N PRO A 125 7.05 20.13 -6.22
CA PRO A 125 6.85 21.57 -6.32
C PRO A 125 6.65 22.25 -4.95
N ALA A 126 6.01 21.57 -4.00
CA ALA A 126 5.72 22.06 -2.66
C ALA A 126 5.49 20.89 -1.69
N PRO A 127 5.47 21.14 -0.35
CA PRO A 127 5.03 20.16 0.62
C PRO A 127 3.59 19.68 0.32
N SER A 128 3.32 18.40 0.47
CA SER A 128 1.94 17.91 0.45
C SER A 128 1.18 18.43 1.68
N GLN A 129 -0.15 18.43 1.64
CA GLN A 129 -0.95 18.97 2.76
C GLN A 129 -0.61 18.28 4.10
N ILE A 130 -0.53 16.96 4.13
CA ILE A 130 -0.17 16.28 5.39
C ILE A 130 1.22 16.67 5.87
N GLN A 131 2.20 16.88 4.98
CA GLN A 131 3.54 17.36 5.31
C GLN A 131 3.50 18.80 5.82
N ALA A 132 2.81 19.67 5.10
CA ALA A 132 2.70 21.10 5.43
C ALA A 132 2.23 21.33 6.87
N TYR A 133 1.26 20.56 7.33
CA TYR A 133 0.65 20.74 8.67
C TYR A 133 1.28 19.87 9.77
N THR A 134 1.90 18.74 9.43
CA THR A 134 2.55 17.89 10.45
C THR A 134 3.99 18.28 10.75
N TRP A 135 4.75 18.79 9.75
CA TRP A 135 6.15 19.16 9.96
C TRP A 135 6.37 20.22 11.04
N PRO A 136 5.59 21.34 11.10
CA PRO A 136 5.77 22.32 12.18
C PRO A 136 5.61 21.71 13.57
N LEU A 137 4.68 20.78 13.76
CA LEU A 137 4.42 20.10 15.02
C LEU A 137 5.51 19.06 15.36
N ALA A 138 5.85 18.22 14.38
CA ALA A 138 6.84 17.15 14.55
C ALA A 138 8.26 17.71 14.82
N LEU A 139 8.63 18.83 14.18
CA LEU A 139 9.91 19.51 14.42
C LEU A 139 10.01 20.14 15.81
N GLN A 140 8.86 20.45 16.46
CA GLN A 140 8.79 20.87 17.85
C GLN A 140 8.83 19.70 18.84
N GLY A 141 8.94 18.46 18.37
CA GLY A 141 8.92 17.26 19.20
C GLY A 141 7.53 16.91 19.74
N ARG A 142 6.45 17.46 19.19
CA ARG A 142 5.08 17.14 19.59
C ARG A 142 4.67 15.78 19.02
N ASP A 143 4.00 14.97 19.81
CA ASP A 143 3.35 13.77 19.31
C ASP A 143 2.24 14.17 18.32
N VAL A 144 2.19 13.49 17.17
CA VAL A 144 1.32 13.85 16.07
C VAL A 144 0.50 12.65 15.60
N ILE A 145 -0.80 12.88 15.42
CA ILE A 145 -1.70 11.97 14.70
C ILE A 145 -1.99 12.60 13.34
N GLY A 146 -1.53 11.95 12.27
CA GLY A 146 -1.79 12.35 10.89
C GLY A 146 -2.84 11.46 10.24
N ILE A 147 -4.01 12.02 9.95
CA ILE A 147 -5.12 11.29 9.29
C ILE A 147 -5.22 11.81 7.86
N ALA A 148 -4.84 10.97 6.90
CA ALA A 148 -4.87 11.33 5.48
C ALA A 148 -4.92 10.08 4.59
N ALA A 149 -5.46 10.23 3.38
CA ALA A 149 -5.57 9.16 2.39
C ALA A 149 -4.21 8.50 2.07
N THR A 150 -4.22 7.28 1.52
CA THR A 150 -3.00 6.64 1.00
C THR A 150 -2.46 7.45 -0.19
N GLY A 151 -1.14 7.58 -0.28
CA GLY A 151 -0.50 8.39 -1.34
C GLY A 151 -0.44 9.89 -1.07
N SER A 152 -0.90 10.38 0.09
CA SER A 152 -0.87 11.81 0.47
C SER A 152 0.51 12.34 0.87
N GLY A 153 1.56 11.51 0.89
CA GLY A 153 2.91 11.92 1.29
C GLY A 153 3.25 11.68 2.76
N LYS A 154 2.49 10.86 3.48
CA LYS A 154 2.70 10.53 4.90
C LYS A 154 4.13 10.06 5.21
N THR A 155 4.74 9.30 4.30
CA THR A 155 6.08 8.74 4.51
C THR A 155 7.12 9.82 4.79
N LEU A 156 7.18 10.86 3.99
CA LEU A 156 8.09 11.99 4.23
C LEU A 156 7.62 12.87 5.38
N ALA A 157 6.33 12.87 5.71
CA ALA A 157 5.80 13.62 6.86
C ALA A 157 6.41 13.16 8.18
N PHE A 158 6.73 11.86 8.34
CA PHE A 158 7.39 11.35 9.54
C PHE A 158 8.91 11.15 9.41
N LEU A 159 9.42 10.80 8.22
CA LEU A 159 10.85 10.52 8.05
C LEU A 159 11.71 11.78 8.18
N LEU A 160 11.33 12.87 7.51
CA LEU A 160 12.18 14.05 7.41
C LEU A 160 12.36 14.79 8.74
N PRO A 161 11.32 14.99 9.59
CA PRO A 161 11.54 15.53 10.92
C PRO A 161 12.46 14.68 11.79
N ALA A 162 12.34 13.34 11.68
CA ALA A 162 13.21 12.44 12.43
C ALA A 162 14.65 12.51 11.96
N PHE A 163 14.90 12.51 10.65
CA PHE A 163 16.24 12.60 10.08
C PHE A 163 16.89 13.96 10.35
N SER A 164 16.11 15.04 10.27
CA SER A 164 16.59 16.38 10.59
C SER A 164 17.02 16.50 12.04
N ASP A 165 16.24 15.94 12.96
CA ASP A 165 16.61 15.91 14.37
C ASP A 165 17.91 15.11 14.61
N PHE A 166 18.06 13.95 13.99
CA PHE A 166 19.27 13.15 14.09
C PHE A 166 20.49 13.85 13.50
N PHE A 167 20.32 14.51 12.36
CA PHE A 167 21.40 15.26 11.72
C PHE A 167 21.84 16.45 12.56
N ASN A 168 20.90 17.26 13.02
CA ASN A 168 21.17 18.47 13.79
C ASN A 168 21.78 18.15 15.18
N ASN A 169 21.41 17.00 15.79
CA ASN A 169 21.89 16.57 17.08
C ASN A 169 23.07 15.58 17.02
N GLY A 170 23.62 15.32 15.83
CA GLY A 170 24.77 14.43 15.67
C GLY A 170 24.52 13.00 16.14
N TRP A 171 23.39 12.38 15.78
CA TRP A 171 23.05 11.03 16.19
C TRP A 171 24.07 10.01 15.69
N ASN A 172 24.71 9.31 16.60
CA ASN A 172 25.66 8.24 16.28
C ASN A 172 25.01 6.86 16.40
N CYS A 173 24.60 6.29 15.27
CA CYS A 173 23.94 4.99 15.21
C CYS A 173 24.87 3.81 15.60
N GLN A 174 26.19 3.95 15.52
CA GLN A 174 27.14 2.91 15.93
C GLN A 174 27.16 2.77 17.45
N GLN A 175 26.96 3.85 18.18
CA GLN A 175 26.94 3.86 19.64
C GLN A 175 25.56 3.65 20.22
N LYS A 176 24.53 4.26 19.61
CA LYS A 176 23.16 4.34 20.15
C LYS A 176 22.19 3.37 19.48
N GLY A 177 22.57 2.76 18.34
CA GLY A 177 21.67 1.96 17.51
C GLY A 177 20.70 2.82 16.71
N ALA A 178 19.66 2.19 16.15
CA ALA A 178 18.61 2.89 15.43
C ALA A 178 17.83 3.81 16.38
N GLY A 179 17.74 5.09 16.01
CA GLY A 179 17.00 6.10 16.78
C GLY A 179 15.52 6.15 16.41
N LEU A 180 15.16 5.73 15.19
CA LEU A 180 13.79 5.67 14.68
C LEU A 180 13.35 4.23 14.46
N LEU A 181 12.17 3.88 14.97
CA LEU A 181 11.43 2.68 14.59
C LEU A 181 10.15 3.09 13.88
N VAL A 182 9.95 2.60 12.66
CA VAL A 182 8.69 2.69 11.93
C VAL A 182 8.04 1.32 11.91
N MET A 183 6.83 1.19 12.43
CA MET A 183 6.03 -0.03 12.30
C MET A 183 5.09 0.07 11.11
N SER A 184 5.03 -0.98 10.32
CA SER A 184 4.28 -1.07 9.07
C SER A 184 3.56 -2.42 8.97
N PRO A 185 2.30 -2.49 8.49
CA PRO A 185 1.52 -3.72 8.46
C PRO A 185 2.05 -4.77 7.48
N THR A 186 2.68 -4.33 6.39
CA THR A 186 3.07 -5.23 5.29
C THR A 186 4.54 -5.10 4.91
N ARG A 187 5.07 -6.18 4.32
CA ARG A 187 6.46 -6.26 3.83
C ARG A 187 6.73 -5.23 2.75
N GLU A 188 5.79 -5.11 1.83
CA GLU A 188 5.88 -4.23 0.67
C GLU A 188 5.90 -2.76 1.11
N LEU A 189 5.06 -2.38 2.06
CA LEU A 189 5.09 -1.02 2.62
C LEU A 189 6.39 -0.76 3.38
N ALA A 190 6.88 -1.72 4.16
CA ALA A 190 8.16 -1.59 4.84
C ALA A 190 9.32 -1.35 3.85
N GLN A 191 9.36 -2.09 2.74
CA GLN A 191 10.36 -1.90 1.68
C GLN A 191 10.20 -0.53 0.98
N GLN A 192 8.97 -0.07 0.74
CA GLN A 192 8.72 1.24 0.13
C GLN A 192 9.20 2.38 1.03
N ILE A 193 8.91 2.29 2.34
CA ILE A 193 9.40 3.26 3.32
C ILE A 193 10.93 3.25 3.36
N GLU A 194 11.58 2.07 3.33
CA GLU A 194 13.03 1.96 3.28
C GLU A 194 13.62 2.65 2.04
N VAL A 195 13.03 2.42 0.86
CA VAL A 195 13.49 3.04 -0.40
C VAL A 195 13.40 4.56 -0.31
N GLU A 196 12.26 5.12 0.13
CA GLU A 196 12.11 6.57 0.29
C GLU A 196 13.03 7.12 1.40
N ALA A 197 13.16 6.41 2.53
CA ALA A 197 14.06 6.80 3.61
C ALA A 197 15.51 6.86 3.15
N ASN A 198 15.98 5.87 2.39
CA ASN A 198 17.33 5.86 1.83
C ASN A 198 17.51 6.88 0.71
N ARG A 199 16.45 7.18 -0.07
CA ARG A 199 16.50 8.23 -1.10
C ARG A 199 16.83 9.59 -0.51
N PHE A 200 16.16 9.99 0.57
CA PHE A 200 16.37 11.29 1.22
C PHE A 200 17.41 11.26 2.34
N GLY A 201 17.71 10.10 2.91
CA GLY A 201 18.69 9.94 3.97
C GLY A 201 20.13 9.89 3.50
N LYS A 202 20.41 9.32 2.32
CA LYS A 202 21.78 9.14 1.80
C LYS A 202 22.56 10.45 1.69
N CYS A 203 21.93 11.53 1.27
CA CYS A 203 22.60 12.83 1.11
C CYS A 203 23.09 13.45 2.44
N ILE A 204 22.59 12.94 3.56
CA ILE A 204 22.99 13.33 4.93
C ILE A 204 23.57 12.14 5.71
N ASN A 205 24.01 11.11 5.00
CA ASN A 205 24.62 9.88 5.54
C ASN A 205 23.72 9.13 6.55
N MET A 206 22.40 9.13 6.32
CA MET A 206 21.41 8.39 7.13
C MET A 206 20.95 7.14 6.41
N TRP A 207 20.99 6.01 7.11
CA TRP A 207 20.69 4.70 6.57
C TRP A 207 19.49 4.07 7.27
N THR A 208 18.68 3.37 6.48
CA THR A 208 17.49 2.69 6.93
C THR A 208 17.51 1.24 6.47
N VAL A 209 16.99 0.34 7.29
CA VAL A 209 16.80 -1.07 6.94
C VAL A 209 15.37 -1.49 7.22
N SER A 210 14.79 -2.30 6.33
CA SER A 210 13.48 -2.92 6.56
C SER A 210 13.62 -4.35 7.13
N MET A 211 12.70 -4.68 8.07
CA MET A 211 12.67 -5.94 8.80
C MET A 211 11.27 -6.57 8.68
N TYR A 212 11.15 -7.64 7.88
CA TYR A 212 9.85 -8.26 7.58
C TYR A 212 9.97 -9.78 7.45
N GLY A 213 8.86 -10.48 7.60
CA GLY A 213 8.79 -11.94 7.47
C GLY A 213 8.98 -12.42 6.03
N GLY A 214 9.40 -13.67 5.82
CA GLY A 214 9.57 -14.29 4.50
C GLY A 214 10.90 -14.00 3.80
N ALA A 215 11.73 -13.10 4.35
CA ALA A 215 13.12 -12.91 3.94
C ALA A 215 14.08 -13.49 4.99
N PRO A 216 15.33 -13.86 4.62
CA PRO A 216 16.29 -14.42 5.56
C PRO A 216 16.59 -13.47 6.71
N LYS A 217 16.43 -13.93 7.95
CA LYS A 217 16.73 -13.14 9.18
C LYS A 217 18.19 -12.67 9.19
N ARG A 218 19.11 -13.55 8.74
CA ARG A 218 20.55 -13.27 8.74
C ARG A 218 20.91 -12.04 7.92
N ASP A 219 20.29 -11.88 6.75
CA ASP A 219 20.64 -10.78 5.83
C ASP A 219 20.14 -9.45 6.38
N GLN A 220 18.92 -9.41 6.92
CA GLN A 220 18.38 -8.22 7.59
C GLN A 220 19.23 -7.80 8.79
N MET A 221 19.66 -8.77 9.60
CA MET A 221 20.54 -8.50 10.75
C MET A 221 21.95 -8.08 10.33
N ALA A 222 22.47 -8.58 9.21
CA ALA A 222 23.76 -8.14 8.70
C ALA A 222 23.74 -6.66 8.30
N LEU A 223 22.65 -6.18 7.71
CA LEU A 223 22.45 -4.77 7.39
C LEU A 223 22.24 -3.92 8.67
N TYR A 224 21.39 -4.37 9.60
CA TYR A 224 21.15 -3.67 10.86
C TYR A 224 22.44 -3.45 11.66
N ARG A 225 23.30 -4.47 11.74
CA ARG A 225 24.57 -4.42 12.49
C ARG A 225 25.64 -3.51 11.88
N LYS A 226 25.49 -3.10 10.62
CA LYS A 226 26.37 -2.07 10.01
C LYS A 226 26.15 -0.68 10.64
N GLY A 227 25.11 -0.52 11.44
CA GLY A 227 24.66 0.74 12.01
C GLY A 227 23.67 1.46 11.10
N VAL A 228 22.44 1.57 11.56
CA VAL A 228 21.35 2.25 10.85
C VAL A 228 20.72 3.30 11.76
N HIS A 229 20.22 4.38 11.18
CA HIS A 229 19.54 5.46 11.88
C HIS A 229 18.08 5.14 12.10
N ALA A 230 17.49 4.40 11.14
CA ALA A 230 16.08 3.98 11.19
C ALA A 230 15.94 2.49 10.89
N SER A 231 14.96 1.86 11.52
CA SER A 231 14.46 0.53 11.17
C SER A 231 12.98 0.61 10.86
N VAL A 232 12.59 -0.01 9.75
CA VAL A 232 11.18 -0.13 9.35
C VAL A 232 10.78 -1.58 9.54
N ALA A 233 9.79 -1.89 10.36
CA ALA A 233 9.52 -3.27 10.74
C ALA A 233 8.05 -3.67 10.65
N CYS A 234 7.81 -4.90 10.17
CA CYS A 234 6.55 -5.57 10.43
C CYS A 234 6.53 -6.13 11.86
N PRO A 235 5.42 -5.99 12.62
CA PRO A 235 5.37 -6.34 14.04
C PRO A 235 5.85 -7.74 14.37
N GLY A 236 5.45 -8.77 13.60
CA GLY A 236 5.87 -10.15 13.83
C GLY A 236 7.39 -10.35 13.75
N ARG A 237 8.04 -9.79 12.72
CA ARG A 237 9.50 -9.92 12.54
C ARG A 237 10.27 -9.12 13.60
N MET A 238 9.79 -7.98 14.03
CA MET A 238 10.42 -7.22 15.10
C MET A 238 10.36 -8.01 16.41
N ASN A 239 9.22 -8.62 16.75
CA ASN A 239 9.13 -9.51 17.92
C ASN A 239 10.09 -10.70 17.81
N ASP A 240 10.22 -11.34 16.66
CA ASP A 240 11.19 -12.42 16.43
C ASP A 240 12.64 -11.99 16.77
N PHE A 241 13.03 -10.75 16.43
CA PHE A 241 14.37 -10.24 16.71
C PHE A 241 14.55 -9.83 18.18
N LEU A 242 13.50 -9.32 18.82
CA LEU A 242 13.48 -8.97 20.24
C LEU A 242 13.58 -10.24 21.10
N GLU A 243 12.79 -11.26 20.82
CA GLU A 243 12.82 -12.55 21.52
C GLU A 243 14.17 -13.26 21.36
N GLY A 244 14.78 -13.14 20.19
CA GLY A 244 16.13 -13.66 19.93
C GLY A 244 17.26 -12.80 20.52
N GLY A 245 16.96 -11.70 21.23
CA GLY A 245 17.97 -10.80 21.81
C GLY A 245 18.87 -10.13 20.75
N GLN A 246 18.43 -10.07 19.50
CA GLN A 246 19.23 -9.56 18.37
C GLN A 246 19.08 -8.05 18.17
N VAL A 247 17.97 -7.48 18.62
CA VAL A 247 17.64 -6.05 18.53
C VAL A 247 17.26 -5.53 19.92
N HIS A 248 17.71 -4.32 20.25
CA HIS A 248 17.38 -3.64 21.49
C HIS A 248 16.74 -2.27 21.17
N LEU A 249 15.56 -2.01 21.71
CA LEU A 249 14.80 -0.80 21.41
C LEU A 249 14.89 0.30 22.47
N LYS A 250 15.66 0.10 23.54
CA LYS A 250 15.83 1.13 24.60
C LYS A 250 16.44 2.44 24.10
N GLY A 251 17.24 2.39 23.02
CA GLY A 251 17.85 3.55 22.39
C GLY A 251 16.95 4.26 21.37
N VAL A 252 15.79 3.71 21.05
CA VAL A 252 14.85 4.32 20.08
C VAL A 252 14.18 5.53 20.73
N THR A 253 14.38 6.70 20.14
CA THR A 253 13.81 7.98 20.62
C THR A 253 12.62 8.43 19.81
N LYS A 254 12.38 7.83 18.66
CA LYS A 254 11.24 8.15 17.78
C LYS A 254 10.54 6.89 17.33
N LEU A 255 9.22 6.87 17.48
CA LEU A 255 8.36 5.78 17.05
C LEU A 255 7.31 6.28 16.07
N VAL A 256 7.14 5.55 14.99
CA VAL A 256 6.09 5.79 14.00
C VAL A 256 5.24 4.53 13.83
N LEU A 257 3.93 4.69 13.83
CA LEU A 257 2.99 3.70 13.27
C LEU A 257 2.46 4.23 11.95
N ASP A 258 2.71 3.54 10.85
CA ASP A 258 2.13 3.87 9.55
C ASP A 258 1.10 2.83 9.12
N GLU A 259 -0.02 3.28 8.58
CA GLU A 259 -1.22 2.48 8.33
C GLU A 259 -1.70 1.73 9.59
N ALA A 260 -1.84 2.45 10.70
CA ALA A 260 -2.17 1.87 12.00
C ALA A 260 -3.54 1.19 12.03
N ASP A 261 -4.53 1.70 11.30
CA ASP A 261 -5.82 1.06 11.07
C ASP A 261 -5.65 -0.34 10.47
N ARG A 262 -4.73 -0.49 9.53
CA ARG A 262 -4.43 -1.78 8.91
C ARG A 262 -3.73 -2.76 9.83
N MET A 263 -2.86 -2.27 10.70
CA MET A 263 -2.24 -3.13 11.71
C MET A 263 -3.26 -3.72 12.67
N LEU A 264 -4.30 -2.96 13.03
CA LEU A 264 -5.42 -3.45 13.84
C LEU A 264 -6.28 -4.47 13.09
N ASP A 265 -6.67 -4.18 11.85
CA ASP A 265 -7.43 -5.11 10.99
C ASP A 265 -6.73 -6.47 10.83
N MET A 266 -5.39 -6.46 10.84
CA MET A 266 -4.57 -7.68 10.75
C MET A 266 -4.31 -8.35 12.11
N GLY A 267 -4.86 -7.82 13.20
CA GLY A 267 -4.72 -8.37 14.53
C GLY A 267 -3.32 -8.19 15.14
N PHE A 268 -2.56 -7.18 14.70
CA PHE A 268 -1.19 -6.93 15.20
C PHE A 268 -1.15 -6.17 16.52
N GLU A 269 -2.27 -5.79 17.10
CA GLU A 269 -2.29 -5.06 18.37
C GLU A 269 -1.47 -5.74 19.48
N PRO A 270 -1.60 -7.08 19.73
CA PRO A 270 -0.80 -7.74 20.75
C PRO A 270 0.71 -7.68 20.48
N GLN A 271 1.10 -7.81 19.20
CA GLN A 271 2.51 -7.72 18.80
C GLN A 271 3.05 -6.29 18.99
N ILE A 272 2.27 -5.27 18.66
CA ILE A 272 2.63 -3.87 18.86
C ILE A 272 2.83 -3.59 20.35
N ARG A 273 1.87 -3.99 21.20
CA ARG A 273 1.98 -3.81 22.66
C ARG A 273 3.23 -4.48 23.23
N LYS A 274 3.59 -5.67 22.73
CA LYS A 274 4.81 -6.37 23.13
C LYS A 274 6.07 -5.59 22.75
N ILE A 275 6.13 -5.04 21.53
CA ILE A 275 7.26 -4.21 21.07
C ILE A 275 7.41 -2.97 21.95
N LEU A 276 6.30 -2.30 22.29
CA LEU A 276 6.30 -1.10 23.13
C LEU A 276 6.89 -1.35 24.52
N GLN A 277 6.74 -2.55 25.09
CA GLN A 277 7.34 -2.93 26.38
C GLN A 277 8.87 -2.97 26.37
N HIS A 278 9.49 -3.14 25.20
CA HIS A 278 10.93 -3.13 25.01
C HIS A 278 11.53 -1.73 24.77
N MET A 279 10.67 -0.70 24.68
CA MET A 279 11.09 0.67 24.39
C MET A 279 11.18 1.55 25.64
N GLY A 280 11.99 2.61 25.58
CA GLY A 280 12.00 3.67 26.57
C GLY A 280 10.67 4.44 26.59
N GLN A 281 10.29 5.03 27.74
CA GLN A 281 9.06 5.80 27.84
C GLN A 281 9.17 7.19 27.24
N GLN A 282 10.33 7.84 27.34
CA GLN A 282 10.57 9.14 26.73
C GLN A 282 10.93 8.98 25.26
N ARG A 283 9.95 9.18 24.41
CA ARG A 283 10.10 9.12 22.95
C ARG A 283 9.10 10.03 22.28
N HIS A 284 9.43 10.52 21.10
CA HIS A 284 8.54 11.25 20.20
C HIS A 284 7.76 10.24 19.38
N ASN A 285 6.44 10.27 19.44
CA ASN A 285 5.58 9.32 18.74
C ASN A 285 4.80 10.03 17.63
N MET A 286 4.73 9.37 16.47
CA MET A 286 3.93 9.82 15.34
C MET A 286 3.04 8.66 14.87
N PHE A 287 1.79 8.95 14.63
CA PHE A 287 0.77 7.95 14.31
C PHE A 287 0.07 8.35 13.02
N PHE A 288 0.25 7.57 11.97
CA PHE A 288 -0.33 7.85 10.67
C PHE A 288 -1.34 6.77 10.27
N THR A 289 -2.50 7.23 9.80
CA THR A 289 -3.61 6.33 9.43
C THR A 289 -4.45 6.96 8.32
N ALA A 290 -5.24 6.16 7.63
CA ALA A 290 -6.23 6.67 6.68
C ALA A 290 -7.61 6.84 7.31
N THR A 291 -7.94 6.04 8.33
CA THR A 291 -9.24 6.03 9.01
C THR A 291 -9.08 6.26 10.51
N TRP A 292 -10.16 6.70 11.19
CA TRP A 292 -10.12 7.06 12.61
C TRP A 292 -11.25 6.44 13.43
N PRO A 293 -11.48 5.09 13.33
CA PRO A 293 -12.48 4.39 14.11
C PRO A 293 -12.08 4.29 15.59
N ARG A 294 -13.00 3.77 16.42
CA ARG A 294 -12.82 3.69 17.87
C ARG A 294 -11.56 2.92 18.28
N ASP A 295 -11.30 1.79 17.63
CA ASP A 295 -10.18 0.90 18.00
C ASP A 295 -8.83 1.54 17.67
N VAL A 296 -8.74 2.27 16.54
CA VAL A 296 -7.55 3.06 16.18
C VAL A 296 -7.30 4.17 17.20
N ARG A 297 -8.36 4.85 17.66
CA ARG A 297 -8.28 5.85 18.74
C ARG A 297 -7.76 5.25 20.05
N GLN A 298 -8.26 4.06 20.40
CA GLN A 298 -7.83 3.37 21.59
C GLN A 298 -6.36 2.95 21.52
N LEU A 299 -5.88 2.45 20.39
CA LEU A 299 -4.46 2.14 20.22
C LEU A 299 -3.60 3.41 20.33
N ALA A 300 -3.99 4.49 19.64
CA ALA A 300 -3.28 5.77 19.67
C ALA A 300 -3.15 6.32 21.11
N SER A 301 -4.23 6.26 21.92
CA SER A 301 -4.22 6.74 23.31
C SER A 301 -3.29 5.96 24.24
N THR A 302 -2.88 4.74 23.87
CA THR A 302 -1.93 3.95 24.69
C THR A 302 -0.48 4.28 24.46
N MET A 303 -0.14 5.03 23.40
CA MET A 303 1.25 5.27 22.99
C MET A 303 1.62 6.73 22.79
N LEU A 304 0.64 7.60 22.63
CA LEU A 304 0.87 9.03 22.37
C LEU A 304 0.65 9.86 23.65
N TRP A 305 1.46 10.89 23.82
CA TRP A 305 1.36 11.81 24.93
C TRP A 305 0.93 13.22 24.42
N GLN A 306 -0.27 13.66 24.81
CA GLN A 306 -0.82 14.94 24.39
C GLN A 306 -0.64 15.23 22.89
N PRO A 307 -1.13 14.36 22.00
CA PRO A 307 -0.89 14.50 20.57
C PRO A 307 -1.70 15.63 19.96
N PHE A 308 -1.11 16.30 18.98
CA PHE A 308 -1.87 17.10 18.03
C PHE A 308 -2.43 16.18 16.94
N ARG A 309 -3.69 16.41 16.53
CA ARG A 309 -4.31 15.64 15.46
C ARG A 309 -4.52 16.51 14.23
N VAL A 310 -3.85 16.13 13.15
CA VAL A 310 -3.96 16.75 11.83
C VAL A 310 -4.81 15.85 10.95
N MET A 311 -5.92 16.35 10.44
CA MET A 311 -6.85 15.62 9.59
C MET A 311 -6.98 16.33 8.25
N ILE A 312 -6.67 15.64 7.19
CA ILE A 312 -6.85 16.09 5.80
C ILE A 312 -8.12 15.44 5.25
N GLY A 313 -9.15 16.27 5.00
CA GLY A 313 -10.49 15.82 4.60
C GLY A 313 -11.54 15.97 5.72
N LYS A 314 -12.83 15.77 5.42
CA LYS A 314 -13.94 15.94 6.37
C LYS A 314 -13.98 14.88 7.47
N ARG A 315 -14.39 15.31 8.67
CA ARG A 315 -14.26 14.63 9.97
C ARG A 315 -14.89 13.22 10.07
N ASP A 316 -15.94 12.92 9.33
CA ASP A 316 -16.78 11.72 9.54
C ASP A 316 -17.07 10.92 8.24
N GLN A 317 -16.37 11.22 7.16
CA GLN A 317 -16.57 10.52 5.92
C GLN A 317 -15.28 9.81 5.52
N LEU A 318 -15.35 8.48 5.43
CA LEU A 318 -14.44 7.66 4.62
C LEU A 318 -14.52 8.19 3.18
N LYS A 319 -13.76 9.26 2.88
CA LYS A 319 -13.76 9.80 1.52
C LYS A 319 -12.81 8.98 0.67
N ALA A 320 -13.38 8.40 -0.34
CA ALA A 320 -12.62 7.98 -1.52
C ALA A 320 -11.96 9.21 -2.16
N ASN A 321 -10.85 9.00 -2.86
CA ASN A 321 -10.23 10.05 -3.64
C ASN A 321 -11.20 10.53 -4.74
N GLN A 322 -11.40 11.83 -4.86
CA GLN A 322 -12.28 12.43 -5.88
C GLN A 322 -11.79 12.19 -7.32
N ASP A 323 -10.48 11.96 -7.49
CA ASP A 323 -9.90 11.58 -8.78
C ASP A 323 -10.25 10.15 -9.23
N VAL A 324 -11.00 9.39 -8.42
CA VAL A 324 -11.43 8.03 -8.75
C VAL A 324 -12.89 8.04 -9.16
N THR A 325 -13.16 7.77 -10.43
CA THR A 325 -14.52 7.51 -10.92
C THR A 325 -14.95 6.11 -10.47
N GLN A 326 -16.06 6.04 -9.73
CA GLN A 326 -16.57 4.78 -9.15
C GLN A 326 -17.79 4.30 -9.95
N GLN A 327 -17.78 3.04 -10.35
CA GLN A 327 -18.91 2.38 -11.01
C GLN A 327 -19.23 1.06 -10.29
N VAL A 328 -20.52 0.73 -10.22
CA VAL A 328 -20.99 -0.56 -9.73
C VAL A 328 -21.75 -1.26 -10.86
N ARG A 329 -21.35 -2.50 -11.16
CA ARG A 329 -22.03 -3.36 -12.14
C ARG A 329 -22.70 -4.50 -11.38
N ILE A 330 -24.02 -4.57 -11.47
CA ILE A 330 -24.78 -5.66 -10.88
C ILE A 330 -24.70 -6.84 -11.84
N VAL A 331 -24.10 -7.93 -11.38
CA VAL A 331 -23.86 -9.14 -12.17
C VAL A 331 -24.29 -10.38 -11.38
N ASP A 332 -24.66 -11.44 -12.05
CA ASP A 332 -24.81 -12.72 -11.38
C ASP A 332 -23.44 -13.41 -11.17
N GLN A 333 -23.38 -14.39 -10.29
CA GLN A 333 -22.11 -15.06 -9.94
C GLN A 333 -21.45 -15.74 -11.15
N ARG A 334 -22.23 -16.28 -12.09
CA ARG A 334 -21.73 -16.93 -13.30
C ARG A 334 -21.27 -15.93 -14.35
N GLY A 335 -21.90 -14.75 -14.39
CA GLY A 335 -21.59 -13.67 -15.32
C GLY A 335 -20.31 -12.90 -14.99
N LYS A 336 -19.78 -12.99 -13.75
CA LYS A 336 -18.58 -12.25 -13.34
C LYS A 336 -17.37 -12.49 -14.26
N GLN A 337 -17.19 -13.70 -14.78
CA GLN A 337 -16.06 -14.05 -15.64
C GLN A 337 -16.15 -13.34 -17.01
N ASN A 338 -17.34 -13.23 -17.57
CA ASN A 338 -17.54 -12.47 -18.80
C ASN A 338 -17.43 -10.97 -18.54
N ALA A 339 -18.01 -10.49 -17.45
CA ALA A 339 -17.96 -9.08 -17.09
C ALA A 339 -16.54 -8.55 -16.86
N ILE A 340 -15.62 -9.35 -16.25
CA ILE A 340 -14.23 -8.93 -16.11
C ILE A 340 -13.52 -8.86 -17.46
N LYS A 341 -13.78 -9.79 -18.37
CA LYS A 341 -13.20 -9.81 -19.71
C LYS A 341 -13.64 -8.59 -20.53
N GLU A 342 -14.94 -8.33 -20.55
CA GLU A 342 -15.52 -7.14 -21.21
C GLU A 342 -14.91 -5.86 -20.66
N LEU A 343 -14.80 -5.75 -19.32
CA LEU A 343 -14.21 -4.58 -18.66
C LEU A 343 -12.72 -4.39 -19.01
N LEU A 344 -11.93 -5.46 -19.06
CA LEU A 344 -10.51 -5.39 -19.44
C LEU A 344 -10.35 -5.05 -20.93
N GLN A 345 -11.29 -5.46 -21.77
CA GLN A 345 -11.34 -5.06 -23.18
C GLN A 345 -11.71 -3.58 -23.32
N GLU A 346 -12.74 -3.10 -22.61
CA GLU A 346 -13.10 -1.67 -22.53
C GLU A 346 -11.94 -0.80 -22.04
N ALA A 347 -11.13 -1.33 -21.14
CA ALA A 347 -9.94 -0.66 -20.60
C ALA A 347 -8.72 -0.71 -21.55
N GLY A 348 -8.83 -1.33 -22.73
CA GLY A 348 -7.73 -1.50 -23.66
C GLY A 348 -6.61 -2.44 -23.20
N LEU A 349 -6.83 -3.20 -22.11
CA LEU A 349 -5.78 -4.04 -21.49
C LEU A 349 -5.57 -5.37 -22.20
N MET A 350 -6.40 -5.69 -23.19
CA MET A 350 -6.20 -6.84 -24.07
C MET A 350 -5.26 -6.52 -25.25
N ASP A 351 -5.05 -5.24 -25.58
CA ASP A 351 -4.10 -4.86 -26.63
C ASP A 351 -2.65 -5.12 -26.15
N PRO A 352 -1.85 -5.88 -26.88
CA PRO A 352 -0.44 -6.12 -26.54
C PRO A 352 0.41 -4.85 -26.36
N ASN A 353 0.04 -3.76 -27.00
CA ASN A 353 0.77 -2.48 -26.95
C ASN A 353 0.27 -1.53 -25.85
N SER A 354 -0.78 -1.88 -25.13
CA SER A 354 -1.30 -1.04 -24.06
C SER A 354 -0.29 -0.86 -22.94
N SER A 355 -0.08 0.36 -22.49
CA SER A 355 0.71 0.69 -21.30
C SER A 355 -0.12 0.68 -20.01
N GLY A 356 -1.43 0.51 -20.11
CA GLY A 356 -2.36 0.51 -18.98
C GLY A 356 -2.10 -0.61 -17.98
N LYS A 357 -2.48 -0.36 -16.71
CA LYS A 357 -2.36 -1.31 -15.62
C LYS A 357 -3.65 -1.39 -14.82
N ALA A 358 -4.01 -2.61 -14.40
CA ALA A 358 -5.15 -2.84 -13.52
C ALA A 358 -4.80 -3.69 -12.31
N LEU A 359 -5.49 -3.42 -11.19
CA LEU A 359 -5.54 -4.27 -10.01
C LEU A 359 -6.93 -4.89 -9.89
N VAL A 360 -6.99 -6.21 -9.74
CA VAL A 360 -8.24 -6.96 -9.58
C VAL A 360 -8.26 -7.60 -8.19
N PHE A 361 -9.22 -7.20 -7.37
CA PHE A 361 -9.38 -7.70 -6.01
C PHE A 361 -10.33 -8.88 -5.95
N ALA A 362 -9.86 -10.00 -5.41
CA ALA A 362 -10.66 -11.18 -5.12
C ALA A 362 -10.59 -11.54 -3.63
N SER A 363 -11.68 -12.08 -3.08
CA SER A 363 -11.83 -12.34 -1.64
C SER A 363 -10.96 -13.49 -1.14
N THR A 364 -10.62 -14.45 -1.99
CA THR A 364 -9.85 -15.65 -1.60
C THR A 364 -8.60 -15.82 -2.43
N LYS A 365 -7.58 -16.46 -1.82
CA LYS A 365 -6.32 -16.82 -2.48
C LYS A 365 -6.57 -17.71 -3.69
N ARG A 366 -7.48 -18.68 -3.55
CA ARG A 366 -7.88 -19.60 -4.62
C ARG A 366 -8.49 -18.84 -5.79
N MET A 367 -9.43 -17.92 -5.53
CA MET A 367 -10.05 -17.13 -6.59
C MET A 367 -9.03 -16.23 -7.31
N CYS A 368 -8.05 -15.65 -6.60
CA CYS A 368 -6.96 -14.90 -7.22
C CYS A 368 -6.18 -15.75 -8.22
N GLU A 369 -5.86 -16.99 -7.84
CA GLU A 369 -5.10 -17.91 -8.69
C GLU A 369 -5.92 -18.36 -9.90
N GLU A 370 -7.16 -18.80 -9.69
CA GLU A 370 -8.08 -19.24 -10.75
C GLU A 370 -8.32 -18.12 -11.76
N LEU A 371 -8.60 -16.91 -11.28
CA LEU A 371 -8.84 -15.74 -12.14
C LEU A 371 -7.58 -15.37 -12.95
N SER A 372 -6.42 -15.35 -12.31
CA SER A 372 -5.16 -15.07 -12.99
C SER A 372 -4.86 -16.10 -14.09
N GLN A 373 -5.05 -17.41 -13.82
CA GLN A 373 -4.85 -18.46 -14.79
C GLN A 373 -5.84 -18.38 -15.96
N GLN A 374 -7.10 -18.04 -15.67
CA GLN A 374 -8.11 -17.85 -16.70
C GLN A 374 -7.75 -16.70 -17.62
N LEU A 375 -7.47 -15.51 -17.07
CA LEU A 375 -7.09 -14.32 -17.84
C LEU A 375 -5.82 -14.56 -18.67
N TYR A 376 -4.86 -15.30 -18.13
CA TYR A 376 -3.64 -15.69 -18.86
C TYR A 376 -3.95 -16.58 -20.08
N ARG A 377 -4.86 -17.55 -19.94
CA ARG A 377 -5.30 -18.39 -21.08
C ARG A 377 -6.00 -17.59 -22.18
N GLU A 378 -6.60 -16.46 -21.82
CA GLU A 378 -7.24 -15.52 -22.75
C GLU A 378 -6.25 -14.49 -23.35
N GLY A 379 -4.94 -14.68 -23.12
CA GLY A 379 -3.87 -13.84 -23.68
C GLY A 379 -3.58 -12.56 -22.90
N ILE A 380 -4.16 -12.39 -21.71
CA ILE A 380 -3.89 -11.22 -20.86
C ILE A 380 -2.66 -11.48 -20.00
N HIS A 381 -1.66 -10.61 -20.08
CA HIS A 381 -0.46 -10.70 -19.24
C HIS A 381 -0.80 -10.34 -17.79
N CYS A 382 -1.05 -11.35 -16.98
CA CYS A 382 -1.48 -11.22 -15.59
C CYS A 382 -0.68 -12.09 -14.63
N ALA A 383 -0.76 -11.78 -13.35
CA ALA A 383 -0.22 -12.57 -12.25
C ALA A 383 -1.14 -12.50 -11.02
N ALA A 384 -1.02 -13.50 -10.14
CA ALA A 384 -1.68 -13.50 -8.84
C ALA A 384 -0.70 -13.13 -7.71
N ILE A 385 -1.20 -12.38 -6.70
CA ILE A 385 -0.48 -12.08 -5.47
C ILE A 385 -1.37 -12.32 -4.26
N HIS A 386 -0.94 -13.22 -3.37
CA HIS A 386 -1.66 -13.58 -2.14
C HIS A 386 -0.70 -14.14 -1.08
N GLY A 387 -1.20 -14.35 0.14
CA GLY A 387 -0.37 -14.72 1.28
C GLY A 387 0.40 -16.04 1.16
N ASP A 388 -0.06 -16.98 0.32
CA ASP A 388 0.61 -18.29 0.12
C ASP A 388 1.73 -18.23 -0.93
N LYS A 389 1.84 -17.14 -1.70
CA LYS A 389 2.96 -16.94 -2.63
C LYS A 389 4.25 -16.67 -1.86
N GLU A 390 5.35 -17.30 -2.30
CA GLU A 390 6.67 -16.98 -1.79
C GLU A 390 7.04 -15.53 -2.07
N GLN A 391 7.90 -14.93 -1.23
CA GLN A 391 8.28 -13.53 -1.39
C GLN A 391 8.90 -13.26 -2.78
N ARG A 392 9.69 -14.19 -3.30
CA ARG A 392 10.28 -14.07 -4.66
C ARG A 392 9.22 -13.99 -5.76
N GLU A 393 8.15 -14.79 -5.67
CA GLU A 393 7.06 -14.78 -6.63
C GLU A 393 6.29 -13.45 -6.56
N ARG A 394 6.05 -12.94 -5.33
CA ARG A 394 5.40 -11.66 -5.09
C ARG A 394 6.21 -10.49 -5.68
N ASP A 395 7.53 -10.48 -5.42
CA ASP A 395 8.46 -9.48 -5.95
C ASP A 395 8.51 -9.55 -7.48
N HIS A 396 8.51 -10.75 -8.06
CA HIS A 396 8.47 -10.95 -9.51
C HIS A 396 7.19 -10.39 -10.14
N ALA A 397 6.03 -10.68 -9.56
CA ALA A 397 4.73 -10.17 -10.01
C ALA A 397 4.68 -8.62 -9.94
N LEU A 398 5.12 -8.05 -8.82
CA LEU A 398 5.15 -6.59 -8.62
C LEU A 398 6.12 -5.89 -9.58
N ASN A 399 7.33 -6.42 -9.73
CA ASN A 399 8.31 -5.88 -10.65
C ASN A 399 7.86 -6.05 -12.11
N GLY A 400 7.16 -7.15 -12.43
CA GLY A 400 6.53 -7.35 -13.72
C GLY A 400 5.48 -6.28 -14.03
N LEU A 401 4.62 -5.96 -13.06
CA LEU A 401 3.60 -4.92 -13.20
C LEU A 401 4.22 -3.51 -13.30
N LYS A 402 5.23 -3.21 -12.46
CA LYS A 402 5.96 -1.93 -12.54
C LYS A 402 6.61 -1.74 -13.91
N ALA A 403 7.25 -2.77 -14.42
CA ALA A 403 7.93 -2.77 -15.73
C ALA A 403 6.99 -2.89 -16.95
N GLY A 404 5.66 -3.03 -16.74
CA GLY A 404 4.68 -3.18 -17.82
C GLY A 404 4.67 -4.58 -18.50
N ARG A 405 5.45 -5.54 -18.01
CA ARG A 405 5.42 -6.93 -18.49
C ARG A 405 4.14 -7.67 -18.07
N ILE A 406 3.59 -7.29 -16.92
CA ILE A 406 2.29 -7.71 -16.41
C ILE A 406 1.41 -6.47 -16.42
N ARG A 407 0.17 -6.58 -16.89
CA ARG A 407 -0.79 -5.48 -16.97
C ARG A 407 -1.91 -5.61 -15.96
N VAL A 408 -2.24 -6.83 -15.59
CA VAL A 408 -3.29 -7.14 -14.62
C VAL A 408 -2.71 -7.90 -13.44
N LEU A 409 -2.89 -7.39 -12.23
CA LEU A 409 -2.51 -8.08 -11.01
C LEU A 409 -3.76 -8.46 -10.23
N CYS A 410 -4.00 -9.78 -10.10
CA CYS A 410 -5.05 -10.32 -9.25
C CYS A 410 -4.54 -10.42 -7.81
N ALA A 411 -5.23 -9.82 -6.85
CA ALA A 411 -4.73 -9.70 -5.49
C ALA A 411 -5.81 -9.94 -4.43
N THR A 412 -5.41 -10.51 -3.30
CA THR A 412 -6.22 -10.44 -2.07
C THR A 412 -5.94 -9.14 -1.33
N ASP A 413 -6.87 -8.69 -0.48
CA ASP A 413 -6.71 -7.47 0.33
C ASP A 413 -5.38 -7.43 1.08
N VAL A 414 -5.05 -8.52 1.78
CA VAL A 414 -3.82 -8.61 2.58
C VAL A 414 -2.58 -8.43 1.73
N ALA A 415 -2.55 -8.99 0.52
CA ALA A 415 -1.39 -8.94 -0.36
C ALA A 415 -1.28 -7.64 -1.16
N ALA A 416 -2.41 -6.98 -1.43
CA ALA A 416 -2.45 -5.71 -2.16
C ALA A 416 -2.31 -4.48 -1.24
N ARG A 417 -2.44 -4.67 0.07
CA ARG A 417 -2.25 -3.60 1.06
C ARG A 417 -0.81 -3.11 1.06
N GLY A 418 -0.63 -1.81 1.21
CA GLY A 418 0.69 -1.20 1.19
C GLY A 418 1.37 -1.15 -0.18
N LEU A 419 0.77 -1.70 -1.25
CA LEU A 419 1.35 -1.60 -2.59
C LEU A 419 1.24 -0.17 -3.12
N ASP A 420 2.36 0.47 -3.29
CA ASP A 420 2.45 1.70 -4.10
C ASP A 420 2.87 1.33 -5.52
N ILE A 421 1.86 1.23 -6.38
CA ILE A 421 2.05 0.94 -7.80
C ILE A 421 1.61 2.18 -8.56
N LYS A 422 2.58 2.86 -9.14
CA LYS A 422 2.30 4.00 -10.02
C LYS A 422 1.69 3.54 -11.33
N GLY A 423 0.80 4.37 -11.88
CA GLY A 423 0.22 4.13 -13.19
C GLY A 423 -0.89 3.08 -13.24
N VAL A 424 -1.51 2.73 -12.12
CA VAL A 424 -2.72 1.91 -12.08
C VAL A 424 -3.90 2.79 -12.44
N GLY A 425 -4.47 2.61 -13.64
CA GLY A 425 -5.64 3.36 -14.12
C GLY A 425 -6.97 2.72 -13.76
N LEU A 426 -6.98 1.39 -13.54
CA LEU A 426 -8.20 0.65 -13.26
C LEU A 426 -8.03 -0.22 -12.00
N VAL A 427 -9.00 -0.11 -11.09
CA VAL A 427 -9.20 -1.05 -9.98
C VAL A 427 -10.50 -1.80 -10.21
N VAL A 428 -10.47 -3.12 -10.10
CA VAL A 428 -11.67 -3.96 -10.20
C VAL A 428 -11.88 -4.68 -8.88
N ASN A 429 -13.00 -4.42 -8.22
CA ASN A 429 -13.46 -5.27 -7.13
C ASN A 429 -14.26 -6.44 -7.75
N TYR A 430 -13.56 -7.52 -8.13
CA TYR A 430 -14.18 -8.74 -8.64
C TYR A 430 -15.09 -9.37 -7.58
N ASP A 431 -14.65 -9.35 -6.33
CA ASP A 431 -15.48 -9.59 -5.17
C ASP A 431 -15.57 -8.32 -4.32
N VAL A 432 -16.77 -8.05 -3.82
CA VAL A 432 -17.03 -6.88 -2.97
C VAL A 432 -16.17 -6.90 -1.73
N ALA A 433 -15.65 -5.76 -1.32
CA ALA A 433 -14.90 -5.60 -0.08
C ALA A 433 -15.72 -6.02 1.15
N ASN A 434 -15.04 -6.47 2.19
CA ASN A 434 -15.72 -6.96 3.40
C ASN A 434 -16.37 -5.84 4.21
N ASN A 435 -15.79 -4.65 4.19
CA ASN A 435 -16.28 -3.46 4.86
C ASN A 435 -16.04 -2.21 3.99
N THR A 436 -16.54 -1.07 4.42
CA THR A 436 -16.45 0.20 3.71
C THR A 436 -15.00 0.72 3.68
N GLU A 437 -14.24 0.48 4.74
CA GLU A 437 -12.82 0.84 4.85
C GLU A 437 -11.99 0.13 3.80
N ASP A 438 -12.15 -1.19 3.68
CA ASP A 438 -11.49 -1.98 2.64
C ASP A 438 -11.86 -1.51 1.23
N TYR A 439 -13.13 -1.16 1.02
CA TYR A 439 -13.58 -0.60 -0.25
C TYR A 439 -12.79 0.67 -0.61
N VAL A 440 -12.72 1.66 0.29
CA VAL A 440 -11.99 2.91 0.09
C VAL A 440 -10.50 2.65 -0.15
N HIS A 441 -9.89 1.74 0.60
CA HIS A 441 -8.48 1.38 0.42
C HIS A 441 -8.19 0.66 -0.90
N ARG A 442 -9.11 -0.16 -1.40
CA ARG A 442 -8.97 -0.81 -2.71
C ARG A 442 -9.04 0.20 -3.83
N ILE A 443 -10.08 1.03 -3.86
CA ILE A 443 -10.25 2.02 -4.92
C ILE A 443 -9.16 3.09 -4.90
N GLY A 444 -8.61 3.42 -3.72
CA GLY A 444 -7.45 4.29 -3.56
C GLY A 444 -6.11 3.71 -4.07
N ARG A 445 -6.11 2.53 -4.72
CA ARG A 445 -4.94 2.04 -5.48
C ARG A 445 -4.82 2.72 -6.85
N THR A 446 -5.88 3.35 -7.33
CA THR A 446 -5.85 4.25 -8.50
C THR A 446 -6.08 5.71 -8.08
N GLY A 447 -6.07 6.64 -9.00
CA GLY A 447 -6.27 8.06 -8.71
C GLY A 447 -5.13 8.69 -7.90
N ARG A 448 -3.89 8.26 -8.06
CA ARG A 448 -2.75 8.71 -7.25
C ARG A 448 -1.95 9.80 -7.96
N ALA A 449 -1.34 10.67 -7.15
CA ALA A 449 -0.49 11.77 -7.62
C ALA A 449 -1.20 12.69 -8.64
N GLY A 450 -2.51 12.94 -8.46
CA GLY A 450 -3.30 13.80 -9.34
C GLY A 450 -3.71 13.16 -10.68
N ALA A 451 -3.44 11.87 -10.88
CA ALA A 451 -3.95 11.15 -12.05
C ALA A 451 -5.39 10.69 -11.80
N LYS A 452 -6.25 10.79 -12.81
CA LYS A 452 -7.61 10.21 -12.76
C LYS A 452 -7.56 8.70 -12.87
N GLY A 453 -8.46 8.00 -12.16
CA GLY A 453 -8.55 6.55 -12.16
C GLY A 453 -9.99 6.06 -12.18
N TYR A 454 -10.17 4.80 -12.51
CA TYR A 454 -11.47 4.12 -12.48
C TYR A 454 -11.46 2.99 -11.46
N ALA A 455 -12.57 2.85 -10.73
CA ALA A 455 -12.85 1.74 -9.86
C ALA A 455 -14.20 1.12 -10.22
N VAL A 456 -14.20 -0.14 -10.63
CA VAL A 456 -15.40 -0.87 -11.00
C VAL A 456 -15.63 -2.01 -10.02
N THR A 457 -16.82 -2.08 -9.44
CA THR A 457 -17.19 -3.12 -8.47
C THR A 457 -18.27 -4.02 -9.04
N PHE A 458 -18.02 -5.32 -9.05
CA PHE A 458 -19.02 -6.32 -9.37
C PHE A 458 -19.80 -6.69 -8.11
N LEU A 459 -21.10 -6.41 -8.14
CA LEU A 459 -22.02 -6.66 -7.03
C LEU A 459 -23.01 -7.73 -7.45
N THR A 460 -23.18 -8.77 -6.64
CA THR A 460 -24.23 -9.76 -6.83
C THR A 460 -25.45 -9.41 -5.95
N ARG A 461 -26.62 -10.01 -6.25
CA ARG A 461 -27.79 -9.84 -5.38
C ARG A 461 -27.56 -10.32 -3.96
N ALA A 462 -26.71 -11.35 -3.77
CA ALA A 462 -26.33 -11.85 -2.46
C ALA A 462 -25.49 -10.85 -1.64
N ASP A 463 -24.79 -9.94 -2.30
CA ASP A 463 -23.96 -8.92 -1.67
C ASP A 463 -24.71 -7.61 -1.37
N GLY A 464 -26.03 -7.55 -1.60
CA GLY A 464 -26.86 -6.33 -1.50
C GLY A 464 -26.74 -5.63 -0.15
N TRP A 465 -26.53 -6.38 0.93
CA TRP A 465 -26.35 -5.82 2.27
C TRP A 465 -25.10 -4.93 2.41
N LYS A 466 -24.10 -5.08 1.53
CA LYS A 466 -22.90 -4.23 1.47
C LYS A 466 -23.12 -2.94 0.68
N ALA A 467 -24.17 -2.88 -0.13
CA ALA A 467 -24.42 -1.76 -1.05
C ALA A 467 -24.61 -0.43 -0.30
N SER A 468 -25.25 -0.43 0.86
CA SER A 468 -25.50 0.79 1.65
C SER A 468 -24.19 1.52 2.07
N GLY A 469 -23.15 0.78 2.43
CA GLY A 469 -21.83 1.35 2.74
C GLY A 469 -21.17 1.96 1.52
N MET A 470 -21.23 1.28 0.38
CA MET A 470 -20.68 1.77 -0.89
C MET A 470 -21.40 3.03 -1.38
N ILE A 471 -22.73 3.07 -1.31
CA ILE A 471 -23.55 4.24 -1.67
C ILE A 471 -23.07 5.47 -0.89
N LYS A 472 -22.89 5.36 0.43
CA LYS A 472 -22.40 6.46 1.27
C LYS A 472 -21.05 6.99 0.79
N VAL A 473 -20.13 6.12 0.41
CA VAL A 473 -18.82 6.52 -0.14
C VAL A 473 -18.97 7.21 -1.49
N MET A 474 -19.77 6.65 -2.40
CA MET A 474 -20.04 7.22 -3.72
C MET A 474 -20.68 8.61 -3.61
N GLU A 475 -21.70 8.78 -2.76
CA GLU A 475 -22.38 10.07 -2.51
C GLU A 475 -21.41 11.10 -1.90
N SER A 476 -20.52 10.67 -1.00
CA SER A 476 -19.54 11.56 -0.38
C SER A 476 -18.50 12.13 -1.35
N THR A 477 -18.36 11.51 -2.53
CA THR A 477 -17.45 11.91 -3.60
C THR A 477 -18.17 12.35 -4.88
N ASN A 478 -19.47 12.65 -4.78
CA ASN A 478 -20.32 13.09 -5.89
C ASN A 478 -20.34 12.12 -7.07
N GLN A 479 -20.26 10.81 -6.79
CA GLN A 479 -20.36 9.78 -7.83
C GLN A 479 -21.81 9.40 -8.09
N GLU A 480 -22.08 8.97 -9.32
CA GLU A 480 -23.41 8.53 -9.73
C GLU A 480 -23.80 7.22 -9.00
N VAL A 481 -24.96 7.23 -8.36
CA VAL A 481 -25.56 6.05 -7.71
C VAL A 481 -26.81 5.64 -8.50
N THR A 482 -26.70 4.50 -9.20
CA THR A 482 -27.79 4.02 -10.06
C THR A 482 -29.03 3.62 -9.25
N PRO A 483 -30.25 3.75 -9.83
CA PRO A 483 -31.49 3.30 -9.16
C PRO A 483 -31.48 1.83 -8.76
N GLU A 484 -30.84 0.98 -9.57
CA GLU A 484 -30.73 -0.47 -9.33
C GLU A 484 -29.86 -0.73 -8.07
N LEU A 485 -28.78 0.04 -7.88
CA LEU A 485 -27.93 -0.08 -6.70
C LEU A 485 -28.69 0.34 -5.43
N ARG A 486 -29.50 1.40 -5.50
CA ARG A 486 -30.35 1.82 -4.38
C ARG A 486 -31.43 0.79 -4.06
N ALA A 487 -32.05 0.20 -5.10
CA ALA A 487 -33.05 -0.85 -4.93
C ALA A 487 -32.44 -2.09 -4.27
N LEU A 488 -31.20 -2.47 -4.64
CA LEU A 488 -30.48 -3.59 -4.07
C LEU A 488 -30.14 -3.36 -2.58
N ALA A 489 -29.74 -2.14 -2.22
CA ALA A 489 -29.49 -1.74 -0.85
C ALA A 489 -30.74 -1.78 0.03
N SER A 490 -31.89 -1.42 -0.52
CA SER A 490 -33.18 -1.41 0.18
C SER A 490 -33.78 -2.82 0.33
N GLY A 491 -33.55 -3.71 -0.63
CA GLY A 491 -34.06 -5.09 -0.63
C GLY A 491 -33.27 -6.08 0.23
N GLY A 492 -32.07 -5.72 0.67
CA GLY A 492 -31.20 -6.59 1.46
C GLY A 492 -31.60 -6.76 2.95
N GLY A 493 -32.65 -6.10 3.42
CA GLY A 493 -33.13 -6.15 4.81
C GLY A 493 -34.19 -7.18 5.16
N GLY A 494 -34.60 -8.04 4.22
CA GLY A 494 -35.74 -8.95 4.41
C GLY A 494 -35.44 -10.39 4.01
N GLY A 495 -34.75 -11.17 4.84
CA GLY A 495 -34.50 -12.58 4.52
C GLY A 495 -33.91 -13.39 5.66
N GLY A 496 -34.30 -13.07 6.89
CA GLY A 496 -34.12 -13.98 8.00
C GLY A 496 -35.36 -14.82 8.14
N GLU A 497 -35.49 -15.90 7.40
CA GLU A 497 -36.46 -16.96 7.68
C GLU A 497 -36.21 -17.47 9.09
N ARG A 498 -37.03 -16.93 10.03
CA ARG A 498 -37.22 -17.56 11.32
C ARG A 498 -37.94 -18.87 11.04
N SER A 499 -37.20 -19.96 10.95
CA SER A 499 -37.73 -21.32 11.05
C SER A 499 -38.50 -21.43 12.38
N ARG A 500 -39.82 -21.29 12.28
CA ARG A 500 -40.77 -21.70 13.31
C ARG A 500 -40.79 -23.23 13.35
N TYR A 501 -39.95 -23.82 14.12
CA TYR A 501 -40.20 -25.17 14.61
C TYR A 501 -41.26 -25.04 15.72
N GLY A 502 -42.51 -25.21 15.31
CA GLY A 502 -43.61 -25.50 16.19
C GLY A 502 -43.48 -26.91 16.73
N GLY A 503 -43.03 -27.04 17.96
CA GLY A 503 -43.15 -28.28 18.69
C GLY A 503 -44.52 -28.32 19.34
N GLY A 504 -45.50 -28.97 18.69
CA GLY A 504 -46.68 -29.47 19.34
C GLY A 504 -46.37 -30.84 19.93
N GLY A 505 -46.84 -31.11 21.11
CA GLY A 505 -46.79 -32.46 21.63
C GLY A 505 -47.31 -32.54 23.04
N GLY A 506 -48.55 -32.81 23.21
CA GLY A 506 -49.20 -33.09 24.45
C GLY A 506 -48.88 -34.46 25.05
N GLY A 507 -49.32 -34.66 26.25
CA GLY A 507 -49.67 -35.97 26.72
C GLY A 507 -49.19 -36.31 28.12
N SER A 508 -49.92 -35.89 29.11
CA SER A 508 -50.54 -36.70 30.19
C SER A 508 -49.79 -37.89 30.78
N GLY A 509 -49.74 -37.93 32.09
CA GLY A 509 -49.71 -39.14 32.85
C GLY A 509 -49.07 -39.04 34.22
N ASP A 510 -49.85 -38.76 35.20
CA ASP A 510 -49.70 -39.13 36.61
C ASP A 510 -49.79 -40.66 36.77
N PRO A 511 -49.51 -41.27 37.96
CA PRO A 511 -49.46 -40.70 39.30
C PRO A 511 -48.12 -40.62 39.99
#